data_b13f54f8a99dcc8abea258575c60bbc1
#
_entry.id   b13f54f8a99dcc8abea258575c60bbc1
#
_cell.length_a   1.000
_cell.length_b   1.000
_cell.length_c   1.000
_cell.angle_alpha   90.00
_cell.angle_beta   90.00
_cell.angle_gamma   90.00
#
_symmetry.space_group_name_H-M   'P 1'
#
loop_
_entity.id
_entity.type
_entity.pdbx_description
1 polymer ?
#
loop_
_entity_poly.entity_id
_entity_poly.type
_entity_poly.pdbx_seq_one_letter_code
_entity_poly.pdbx_strand_id
1 'polypeptide(L)'
;MKKHLLWGLIFGLVFVESGYALQYNYGRSALKFNVSGQAGVIEPDFHDTLFLGDFELRAQYNYAVARGQTFGLVYEWDEEALSEHDWAHDAFALYEVQDLGRVEIGLTHSVTHKLSVGIPDVGGLRVNHNPLFYKRISPDGNVIPNTHANSGHDAPRVNLVSVPTNVGQYGVSVAAFGEDYDYAVDGGVKFRFPNGKIKSALSLGASFMNNLDGFSPASYLDEVTADWRAQGSVGFNIQYNSWIFGTSAVAIYDKNPVGAPSDGISVGSGVSYDILNYSLSLSYLYSKTGVWHRDLPQYYDHTVIGSFRYKYSENMELWTSVGLTTKTPFLATALKVAF
;
A
#
# COMPACT_ATOMS: atom_id res chain seq x y z
N MET A 1 18.94 -16.76 10.74
CA MET A 1 17.55 -16.98 11.11
C MET A 1 17.20 -16.74 12.58
N LYS A 2 17.88 -17.31 13.58
CA LYS A 2 17.54 -17.09 15.01
C LYS A 2 17.79 -15.67 15.56
N LYS A 3 18.65 -14.87 14.95
CA LYS A 3 19.00 -13.53 15.46
C LYS A 3 17.92 -12.46 15.21
N HIS A 4 17.21 -12.51 14.09
CA HIS A 4 16.19 -11.52 13.74
C HIS A 4 14.91 -11.67 14.56
N LEU A 5 14.53 -12.91 14.90
CA LEU A 5 13.38 -13.17 15.80
C LEU A 5 13.65 -12.60 17.20
N LEU A 6 14.90 -12.68 17.67
CA LEU A 6 15.28 -12.17 18.99
C LEU A 6 15.23 -10.64 19.04
N TRP A 7 15.63 -9.97 17.94
CA TRP A 7 15.58 -8.51 17.84
C TRP A 7 14.13 -7.99 17.73
N GLY A 8 13.27 -8.63 16.95
CA GLY A 8 11.84 -8.29 16.89
C GLY A 8 11.13 -8.46 18.22
N LEU A 9 11.43 -9.56 18.95
CA LEU A 9 10.89 -9.82 20.30
C LEU A 9 11.49 -8.85 21.34
N ILE A 10 12.77 -8.51 21.26
CA ILE A 10 13.43 -7.58 22.19
C ILE A 10 12.95 -6.15 21.93
N PHE A 11 12.81 -5.71 20.68
CA PHE A 11 12.22 -4.41 20.36
C PHE A 11 10.76 -4.33 20.80
N GLY A 12 9.95 -5.35 20.54
CA GLY A 12 8.57 -5.40 21.01
C GLY A 12 8.44 -5.37 22.53
N LEU A 13 9.35 -5.99 23.26
CA LEU A 13 9.32 -6.04 24.74
C LEU A 13 9.87 -4.78 25.41
N VAL A 14 10.83 -4.08 24.80
CA VAL A 14 11.44 -2.86 25.38
C VAL A 14 10.56 -1.63 25.25
N PHE A 15 9.64 -1.58 24.27
CA PHE A 15 8.80 -0.43 24.00
C PHE A 15 7.34 -0.57 24.49
N VAL A 16 6.98 -1.64 25.16
CA VAL A 16 5.60 -1.90 25.64
C VAL A 16 5.10 -0.88 26.67
N GLU A 17 5.97 -0.12 27.32
CA GLU A 17 5.55 0.81 28.37
C GLU A 17 5.26 2.24 27.93
N SER A 18 5.57 2.66 26.70
CA SER A 18 5.38 4.05 26.27
C SER A 18 4.77 4.14 24.87
N GLY A 19 3.47 3.87 24.80
CA GLY A 19 2.71 3.99 23.56
C GLY A 19 2.39 5.42 23.13
N TYR A 20 3.38 6.25 22.91
CA TYR A 20 3.18 7.60 22.39
C TYR A 20 4.05 7.80 21.16
N ALA A 21 3.43 8.22 20.06
CA ALA A 21 4.17 8.88 19.01
C ALA A 21 4.96 10.03 19.66
N LEU A 22 6.29 9.98 19.63
CA LEU A 22 7.11 11.01 20.22
C LEU A 22 6.91 12.30 19.43
N GLN A 23 6.22 13.26 20.04
CA GLN A 23 6.05 14.57 19.45
C GLN A 23 6.76 15.60 20.32
N TYR A 24 7.69 16.32 19.74
CA TYR A 24 8.39 17.43 20.36
C TYR A 24 8.03 18.73 19.66
N ASN A 25 7.47 19.69 20.41
CA ASN A 25 7.09 21.00 19.87
C ASN A 25 8.02 22.07 20.46
N TYR A 26 8.64 22.86 19.58
CA TYR A 26 9.46 23.99 19.99
C TYR A 26 9.16 25.21 19.12
N GLY A 27 8.50 26.21 19.69
CA GLY A 27 8.10 27.41 18.98
C GLY A 27 7.24 27.13 17.75
N ARG A 28 7.80 27.36 16.56
CA ARG A 28 7.14 27.09 15.27
C ARG A 28 7.45 25.73 14.69
N SER A 29 8.26 24.94 15.37
CA SER A 29 8.72 23.62 14.92
C SER A 29 8.00 22.51 15.65
N ALA A 30 7.73 21.42 14.95
CA ALA A 30 7.28 20.16 15.52
C ALA A 30 8.06 19.01 14.89
N LEU A 31 8.56 18.12 15.75
CA LEU A 31 9.20 16.88 15.35
C LEU A 31 8.34 15.72 15.83
N LYS A 32 7.98 14.82 14.94
CA LYS A 32 7.18 13.63 15.23
C LYS A 32 7.93 12.39 14.83
N PHE A 33 7.87 11.38 15.68
CA PHE A 33 8.36 10.03 15.38
C PHE A 33 7.21 9.06 15.58
N ASN A 34 6.99 8.23 14.58
CA ASN A 34 6.10 7.08 14.67
C ASN A 34 6.95 5.84 14.40
N VAL A 35 6.76 4.82 15.21
CA VAL A 35 7.40 3.53 15.03
C VAL A 35 6.32 2.47 15.04
N SER A 36 6.30 1.61 14.07
CA SER A 36 5.45 0.43 14.09
C SER A 36 6.24 -0.80 13.68
N GLY A 37 5.83 -1.96 14.16
CA GLY A 37 6.42 -3.22 13.76
C GLY A 37 5.43 -4.33 13.91
N GLN A 38 5.54 -5.32 13.03
CA GLN A 38 4.80 -6.57 13.17
C GLN A 38 5.76 -7.75 13.03
N ALA A 39 5.47 -8.80 13.77
CA ALA A 39 6.17 -10.05 13.67
C ALA A 39 5.17 -11.21 13.67
N GLY A 40 5.35 -12.16 12.79
CA GLY A 40 4.43 -13.27 12.65
C GLY A 40 4.98 -14.40 11.81
N VAL A 41 4.10 -15.27 11.44
CA VAL A 41 4.39 -16.42 10.59
C VAL A 41 3.30 -16.57 9.54
N ILE A 42 3.71 -17.11 8.40
CA ILE A 42 2.82 -17.54 7.33
C ILE A 42 3.16 -18.99 6.96
N GLU A 43 2.17 -19.78 6.74
CA GLU A 43 2.28 -21.18 6.34
C GLU A 43 1.55 -21.39 5.00
N PRO A 44 2.25 -21.22 3.85
CA PRO A 44 1.73 -21.65 2.57
C PRO A 44 1.62 -23.17 2.56
N ASP A 45 0.56 -23.71 1.96
CA ASP A 45 0.28 -25.14 1.85
C ASP A 45 0.29 -25.91 3.19
N PHE A 46 0.30 -25.21 4.33
CA PHE A 46 0.45 -25.77 5.68
C PHE A 46 1.69 -26.65 5.88
N HIS A 47 2.72 -26.46 5.05
CA HIS A 47 3.95 -27.28 5.12
C HIS A 47 5.20 -26.47 5.42
N ASP A 48 5.29 -25.25 4.85
CA ASP A 48 6.45 -24.39 5.01
C ASP A 48 6.11 -23.19 5.88
N THR A 49 6.86 -22.99 6.95
CA THR A 49 6.69 -21.82 7.82
C THR A 49 7.64 -20.70 7.36
N LEU A 50 7.09 -19.58 6.93
CA LEU A 50 7.84 -18.37 6.60
C LEU A 50 7.61 -17.33 7.71
N PHE A 51 8.65 -16.58 8.04
CA PHE A 51 8.53 -15.48 8.99
C PHE A 51 8.02 -14.23 8.27
N LEU A 52 7.02 -13.59 8.86
CA LEU A 52 6.57 -12.25 8.51
C LEU A 52 7.25 -11.28 9.47
N GLY A 53 7.94 -10.32 8.94
CA GLY A 53 8.47 -9.20 9.70
C GLY A 53 8.25 -7.94 8.91
N ASP A 54 7.87 -6.87 9.61
CA ASP A 54 7.69 -5.56 9.02
C ASP A 54 8.03 -4.55 10.10
N PHE A 55 8.83 -3.56 9.75
CA PHE A 55 9.24 -2.49 10.65
C PHE A 55 9.16 -1.17 9.92
N GLU A 56 8.36 -0.25 10.44
CA GLU A 56 8.21 1.09 9.89
C GLU A 56 8.71 2.11 10.91
N LEU A 57 9.60 2.99 10.49
CA LEU A 57 10.02 4.17 11.22
C LEU A 57 9.70 5.41 10.39
N ARG A 58 8.86 6.29 10.89
CA ARG A 58 8.57 7.57 10.26
C ARG A 58 9.00 8.71 11.13
N ALA A 59 9.89 9.55 10.61
CA ALA A 59 10.30 10.82 11.21
C ALA A 59 9.75 11.97 10.38
N GLN A 60 9.06 12.91 11.01
CA GLN A 60 8.50 14.07 10.34
C GLN A 60 8.85 15.34 11.11
N TYR A 61 9.54 16.25 10.45
CA TYR A 61 9.78 17.61 10.92
C TYR A 61 8.84 18.57 10.22
N ASN A 62 8.18 19.44 10.96
CA ASN A 62 7.31 20.48 10.44
C ASN A 62 7.75 21.83 10.99
N TYR A 63 7.74 22.86 10.15
CA TYR A 63 8.01 24.24 10.50
C TYR A 63 6.89 25.15 9.98
N ALA A 64 6.23 25.87 10.87
CA ALA A 64 5.22 26.86 10.50
C ALA A 64 5.91 28.12 9.97
N VAL A 65 5.93 28.28 8.66
CA VAL A 65 6.56 29.42 7.95
C VAL A 65 5.75 30.68 8.19
N ALA A 66 4.43 30.61 7.98
CA ALA A 66 3.48 31.68 8.21
C ALA A 66 2.13 31.11 8.67
N ARG A 67 1.16 31.96 8.92
CA ARG A 67 -0.20 31.50 9.26
C ARG A 67 -0.77 30.68 8.10
N GLY A 68 -1.10 29.42 8.40
CA GLY A 68 -1.64 28.49 7.42
C GLY A 68 -0.62 27.97 6.39
N GLN A 69 0.68 28.17 6.62
CA GLN A 69 1.74 27.65 5.77
C GLN A 69 2.74 26.82 6.56
N THR A 70 2.98 25.61 6.12
CA THR A 70 3.89 24.68 6.79
C THR A 70 4.88 24.11 5.79
N PHE A 71 6.16 24.17 6.13
CA PHE A 71 7.21 23.39 5.47
C PHE A 71 7.47 22.14 6.32
N GLY A 72 7.69 21.00 5.66
CA GLY A 72 7.99 19.75 6.34
C GLY A 72 9.05 18.93 5.62
N LEU A 73 9.73 18.10 6.38
CA LEU A 73 10.59 17.03 5.89
C LEU A 73 10.08 15.72 6.46
N VAL A 74 9.95 14.73 5.62
CA VAL A 74 9.50 13.38 6.00
C VAL A 74 10.57 12.39 5.59
N TYR A 75 10.91 11.50 6.49
CA TYR A 75 11.71 10.32 6.24
C TYR A 75 10.94 9.12 6.77
N GLU A 76 10.76 8.13 5.94
CA GLU A 76 10.08 6.89 6.27
C GLU A 76 10.98 5.74 5.85
N TRP A 77 11.20 4.84 6.76
CA TRP A 77 11.95 3.62 6.54
C TRP A 77 11.03 2.45 6.83
N ASP A 78 10.86 1.63 5.83
CA ASP A 78 10.06 0.42 5.88
C ASP A 78 10.95 -0.77 5.55
N GLU A 79 11.00 -1.78 6.42
CA GLU A 79 11.75 -3.01 6.23
C GLU A 79 10.80 -4.19 6.27
N GLU A 80 10.60 -4.83 5.13
CA GLU A 80 9.89 -6.10 5.04
C GLU A 80 10.87 -7.27 5.11
N ALA A 81 10.78 -8.08 6.19
CA ALA A 81 11.70 -9.22 6.41
C ALA A 81 11.52 -10.38 5.41
N LEU A 82 10.55 -10.30 4.52
CA LEU A 82 10.34 -11.26 3.44
C LEU A 82 11.09 -10.86 2.15
N SER A 83 11.56 -9.62 2.05
CA SER A 83 12.39 -9.16 0.95
C SER A 83 13.83 -9.53 1.19
N GLU A 84 14.48 -10.10 0.21
CA GLU A 84 15.89 -10.43 0.35
C GLU A 84 16.77 -9.17 0.35
N HIS A 85 16.30 -7.97 0.00
CA HIS A 85 17.09 -6.72 -0.03
C HIS A 85 16.26 -5.42 -0.25
N ASP A 86 14.95 -5.43 -0.19
CA ASP A 86 14.18 -4.22 -0.51
C ASP A 86 13.91 -3.36 0.72
N TRP A 87 14.81 -2.42 0.94
CA TRP A 87 14.62 -1.33 1.87
C TRP A 87 13.83 -0.24 1.16
N ALA A 88 12.56 -0.11 1.46
CA ALA A 88 11.79 1.02 0.96
C ALA A 88 12.10 2.25 1.80
N HIS A 89 12.52 3.31 1.16
CA HIS A 89 12.76 4.59 1.80
C HIS A 89 11.92 5.66 1.13
N ASP A 90 11.04 6.27 1.89
CA ASP A 90 10.42 7.54 1.51
C ASP A 90 11.23 8.69 2.12
N ALA A 91 11.67 9.62 1.32
CA ALA A 91 12.38 10.81 1.77
C ALA A 91 11.94 12.00 0.93
N PHE A 92 11.14 12.88 1.50
CA PHE A 92 10.60 14.02 0.76
C PHE A 92 10.43 15.27 1.60
N ALA A 93 10.52 16.41 0.94
CA ALA A 93 10.10 17.69 1.46
C ALA A 93 8.64 17.95 1.10
N LEU A 94 7.91 18.61 1.99
CA LEU A 94 6.55 19.06 1.72
C LEU A 94 6.40 20.55 2.03
N TYR A 95 5.56 21.20 1.24
CA TYR A 95 5.08 22.54 1.53
C TYR A 95 3.57 22.55 1.43
N GLU A 96 2.92 22.83 2.55
CA GLU A 96 1.47 22.83 2.68
C GLU A 96 0.96 24.24 2.89
N VAL A 97 -0.06 24.61 2.14
CA VAL A 97 -0.82 25.84 2.31
C VAL A 97 -2.24 25.46 2.67
N GLN A 98 -2.67 25.91 3.85
CA GLN A 98 -4.02 25.71 4.35
C GLN A 98 -5.02 26.18 3.26
N ASP A 99 -6.08 25.40 3.05
CA ASP A 99 -7.15 25.65 2.08
C ASP A 99 -6.77 25.51 0.58
N LEU A 100 -5.49 25.33 0.24
CA LEU A 100 -5.06 25.09 -1.14
C LEU A 100 -4.61 23.64 -1.36
N GLY A 101 -3.67 23.16 -0.56
CA GLY A 101 -3.09 21.83 -0.73
C GLY A 101 -1.61 21.81 -0.39
N ARG A 102 -0.95 20.76 -0.85
CA ARG A 102 0.46 20.55 -0.57
C ARG A 102 1.23 20.14 -1.83
N VAL A 103 2.48 20.54 -1.87
CA VAL A 103 3.50 20.06 -2.80
C VAL A 103 4.42 19.14 -2.02
N GLU A 104 4.73 18.00 -2.58
CA GLU A 104 5.72 17.06 -2.05
C GLU A 104 6.80 16.85 -3.10
N ILE A 105 8.07 16.81 -2.71
CA ILE A 105 9.21 16.65 -3.62
C ILE A 105 10.20 15.68 -3.01
N GLY A 106 10.50 14.60 -3.72
CA GLY A 106 11.44 13.56 -3.28
C GLY A 106 10.92 12.15 -3.55
N LEU A 107 11.48 11.17 -2.85
CA LEU A 107 11.00 9.79 -2.90
C LEU A 107 9.72 9.71 -2.08
N THR A 108 8.61 9.41 -2.71
CA THR A 108 7.30 9.32 -2.06
C THR A 108 6.30 8.60 -2.96
N HIS A 109 5.24 8.07 -2.39
CA HIS A 109 4.18 7.40 -3.14
C HIS A 109 3.51 8.28 -4.18
N SER A 110 3.05 7.68 -5.28
CA SER A 110 2.26 8.34 -6.31
C SER A 110 0.93 8.88 -5.75
N VAL A 111 0.37 9.89 -6.41
CA VAL A 111 -0.92 10.46 -6.01
C VAL A 111 -2.06 9.46 -6.19
N THR A 112 -2.01 8.63 -7.23
CA THR A 112 -2.99 7.55 -7.42
C THR A 112 -3.01 6.58 -6.25
N HIS A 113 -1.84 6.22 -5.71
CA HIS A 113 -1.74 5.40 -4.51
C HIS A 113 -2.35 6.11 -3.28
N LYS A 114 -1.95 7.36 -3.02
CA LYS A 114 -2.42 8.16 -1.87
C LYS A 114 -3.91 8.42 -1.86
N LEU A 115 -4.54 8.54 -3.02
CA LEU A 115 -5.96 8.82 -3.17
C LEU A 115 -6.81 7.58 -3.42
N SER A 116 -6.22 6.40 -3.56
CA SER A 116 -6.95 5.15 -3.80
C SER A 116 -7.90 4.81 -2.66
N VAL A 117 -8.96 4.11 -3.01
CA VAL A 117 -9.90 3.47 -2.09
C VAL A 117 -9.79 1.97 -2.33
N GLY A 118 -9.21 1.27 -1.36
CA GLY A 118 -9.02 -0.17 -1.42
C GLY A 118 -10.21 -0.96 -0.89
N ILE A 119 -10.12 -2.28 -1.02
CA ILE A 119 -11.05 -3.22 -0.41
C ILE A 119 -10.80 -3.29 1.11
N PRO A 120 -11.83 -3.44 1.94
CA PRO A 120 -11.66 -3.60 3.37
C PRO A 120 -11.01 -4.95 3.68
N ASP A 121 -9.90 -4.90 4.39
CA ASP A 121 -9.22 -6.06 4.95
C ASP A 121 -8.67 -5.68 6.32
N VAL A 122 -8.94 -6.47 7.34
CA VAL A 122 -8.49 -6.23 8.72
C VAL A 122 -7.25 -7.04 9.07
N GLY A 123 -6.86 -7.98 8.23
CA GLY A 123 -5.63 -8.76 8.39
C GLY A 123 -4.38 -7.97 8.00
N GLY A 124 -3.26 -8.34 8.56
CA GLY A 124 -1.96 -7.78 8.18
C GLY A 124 -1.50 -8.16 6.77
N LEU A 125 -2.17 -9.14 6.16
CA LEU A 125 -1.94 -9.60 4.79
C LEU A 125 -2.89 -8.90 3.82
N ARG A 126 -2.82 -7.59 3.76
CA ARG A 126 -3.62 -6.86 2.79
C ARG A 126 -3.21 -7.25 1.40
N VAL A 127 -4.16 -7.74 0.63
CA VAL A 127 -3.98 -8.10 -0.78
C VAL A 127 -3.31 -6.98 -1.59
N ASN A 128 -3.55 -5.72 -1.21
CA ASN A 128 -3.03 -4.55 -1.88
C ASN A 128 -1.73 -3.98 -1.26
N HIS A 129 -1.19 -4.57 -0.21
CA HIS A 129 -0.10 -3.97 0.55
C HIS A 129 1.11 -4.87 0.73
N ASN A 130 1.04 -6.14 0.37
CA ASN A 130 2.20 -7.02 0.45
C ASN A 130 2.36 -7.84 -0.82
N PRO A 131 2.98 -7.28 -1.86
CA PRO A 131 3.22 -7.98 -3.12
C PRO A 131 4.14 -9.19 -2.95
N LEU A 132 5.09 -9.16 -2.03
CA LEU A 132 5.99 -10.27 -1.76
C LEU A 132 5.27 -11.50 -1.20
N PHE A 133 4.28 -11.27 -0.34
CA PHE A 133 3.41 -12.33 0.12
C PHE A 133 2.72 -13.02 -1.05
N TYR A 134 2.20 -12.25 -2.00
CA TYR A 134 1.55 -12.75 -3.19
C TYR A 134 2.48 -13.60 -4.07
N LYS A 135 3.72 -13.15 -4.28
CA LYS A 135 4.74 -13.88 -5.03
C LYS A 135 5.02 -15.27 -4.42
N ARG A 136 4.96 -15.40 -3.09
CA ARG A 136 5.23 -16.66 -2.38
C ARG A 136 4.04 -17.61 -2.34
N ILE A 137 2.81 -17.10 -2.32
CA ILE A 137 1.60 -17.92 -2.32
C ILE A 137 1.02 -18.16 -3.71
N SER A 138 1.42 -17.37 -4.71
CA SER A 138 1.08 -17.58 -6.11
C SER A 138 2.33 -18.04 -6.87
N PRO A 139 2.51 -19.35 -7.09
CA PRO A 139 3.73 -19.91 -7.66
C PRO A 139 4.00 -19.47 -9.09
N ASP A 140 3.01 -18.99 -9.82
CA ASP A 140 3.17 -18.54 -11.21
C ASP A 140 3.69 -17.10 -11.33
N GLY A 141 3.81 -16.35 -10.23
CA GLY A 141 4.47 -15.04 -10.16
C GLY A 141 3.86 -13.88 -10.98
N ASN A 142 2.96 -14.19 -11.91
CA ASN A 142 2.47 -13.25 -12.91
C ASN A 142 1.06 -12.71 -12.59
N VAL A 143 0.80 -12.44 -11.34
CA VAL A 143 -0.50 -11.97 -10.85
C VAL A 143 -0.40 -10.47 -10.51
N ILE A 144 -1.41 -9.70 -10.85
CA ILE A 144 -1.52 -8.29 -10.47
C ILE A 144 -2.16 -8.22 -9.08
N PRO A 145 -1.39 -8.03 -7.99
CA PRO A 145 -1.94 -8.02 -6.63
C PRO A 145 -2.64 -6.72 -6.29
N ASN A 146 -2.37 -5.65 -7.03
CA ASN A 146 -2.94 -4.33 -6.79
C ASN A 146 -4.26 -4.14 -7.53
N THR A 147 -5.17 -3.40 -6.92
CA THR A 147 -6.44 -2.98 -7.51
C THR A 147 -6.51 -1.46 -7.73
N HIS A 148 -5.38 -0.77 -7.67
CA HIS A 148 -5.27 0.67 -7.96
C HIS A 148 -4.11 0.94 -8.90
N ALA A 149 -4.22 2.01 -9.69
CA ALA A 149 -3.13 2.47 -10.55
C ALA A 149 -1.96 2.94 -9.67
N ASN A 150 -0.75 2.60 -10.07
CA ASN A 150 0.46 2.96 -9.35
C ASN A 150 1.60 3.22 -10.34
N SER A 151 2.24 4.36 -10.24
CA SER A 151 3.39 4.73 -11.09
C SER A 151 4.75 4.42 -10.45
N GLY A 152 4.78 3.47 -9.51
CA GLY A 152 5.99 3.04 -8.82
C GLY A 152 6.30 3.82 -7.55
N HIS A 153 7.20 3.28 -6.76
CA HIS A 153 7.55 3.75 -5.42
C HIS A 153 8.92 4.45 -5.40
N ASP A 154 9.86 3.96 -6.17
CA ASP A 154 11.29 4.24 -5.96
C ASP A 154 11.83 5.42 -6.80
N ALA A 155 10.95 6.14 -7.48
CA ALA A 155 11.37 7.25 -8.31
C ALA A 155 11.18 8.61 -7.62
N PRO A 156 12.15 9.52 -7.72
CA PRO A 156 11.95 10.90 -7.30
C PRO A 156 10.78 11.52 -8.04
N ARG A 157 9.88 12.18 -7.30
CA ARG A 157 8.67 12.77 -7.87
C ARG A 157 8.29 14.09 -7.26
N VAL A 158 7.43 14.80 -7.97
CA VAL A 158 6.72 15.96 -7.49
C VAL A 158 5.24 15.64 -7.45
N ASN A 159 4.64 15.70 -6.27
CA ASN A 159 3.21 15.56 -6.06
C ASN A 159 2.59 16.93 -5.79
N LEU A 160 1.46 17.18 -6.43
CA LEU A 160 0.55 18.28 -6.11
C LEU A 160 -0.75 17.68 -5.63
N VAL A 161 -1.09 17.89 -4.36
CA VAL A 161 -2.27 17.28 -3.73
C VAL A 161 -3.13 18.38 -3.12
N SER A 162 -4.40 18.44 -3.49
CA SER A 162 -5.34 19.39 -2.91
C SER A 162 -5.61 19.09 -1.43
N VAL A 163 -6.08 20.07 -0.68
CA VAL A 163 -6.60 19.80 0.68
C VAL A 163 -7.79 18.84 0.63
N PRO A 164 -7.94 17.98 1.63
CA PRO A 164 -9.15 17.20 1.79
C PRO A 164 -10.35 18.13 2.06
N THR A 165 -11.37 18.06 1.22
CA THR A 165 -12.64 18.75 1.41
C THR A 165 -13.74 17.78 1.82
N ASN A 166 -14.91 18.28 2.19
CA ASN A 166 -16.09 17.45 2.44
C ASN A 166 -16.54 16.68 1.20
N VAL A 167 -16.24 17.18 0.00
CA VAL A 167 -16.60 16.56 -1.28
C VAL A 167 -15.52 15.59 -1.75
N GLY A 168 -14.26 15.90 -1.52
CA GLY A 168 -13.18 15.05 -1.97
C GLY A 168 -11.80 15.70 -1.95
N GLN A 169 -10.89 15.05 -2.65
CA GLN A 169 -9.49 15.41 -2.79
C GLN A 169 -9.01 14.98 -4.17
N TYR A 170 -8.11 15.72 -4.77
CA TYR A 170 -7.50 15.40 -6.06
C TYR A 170 -6.01 15.72 -6.04
N GLY A 171 -5.29 15.18 -7.00
CA GLY A 171 -3.88 15.50 -7.16
C GLY A 171 -3.29 14.90 -8.43
N VAL A 172 -2.08 15.34 -8.72
CA VAL A 172 -1.26 14.88 -9.84
C VAL A 172 0.18 14.67 -9.37
N SER A 173 0.89 13.78 -10.04
CA SER A 173 2.27 13.41 -9.74
C SER A 173 3.05 13.29 -11.04
N VAL A 174 4.30 13.70 -10.99
CA VAL A 174 5.29 13.48 -12.04
C VAL A 174 6.53 12.89 -11.40
N ALA A 175 6.99 11.76 -11.92
CA ALA A 175 8.23 11.11 -11.53
C ALA A 175 9.21 11.07 -12.69
N ALA A 176 10.50 11.10 -12.39
CA ALA A 176 11.58 10.86 -13.35
C ALA A 176 12.42 9.69 -12.84
N PHE A 177 12.80 8.79 -13.73
CA PHE A 177 13.62 7.63 -13.42
C PHE A 177 14.50 7.25 -14.61
N GLY A 178 15.50 6.39 -14.34
CA GLY A 178 16.44 5.96 -15.36
C GLY A 178 17.44 7.03 -15.83
N GLU A 179 18.32 6.63 -16.72
CA GLU A 179 19.36 7.51 -17.30
C GLU A 179 18.88 8.21 -18.57
N ASP A 180 17.84 7.70 -19.23
CA ASP A 180 17.38 8.12 -20.56
C ASP A 180 16.12 9.04 -20.55
N TYR A 181 15.94 9.82 -19.49
CA TYR A 181 14.78 10.72 -19.31
C TYR A 181 13.43 10.01 -19.23
N ASP A 182 13.42 8.84 -18.64
CA ASP A 182 12.20 8.13 -18.39
C ASP A 182 11.34 8.86 -17.36
N TYR A 183 10.04 8.81 -17.55
CA TYR A 183 9.12 9.53 -16.68
C TYR A 183 7.82 8.76 -16.45
N ALA A 184 7.19 9.05 -15.34
CA ALA A 184 5.82 8.66 -15.06
C ALA A 184 4.98 9.89 -14.70
N VAL A 185 3.73 9.86 -15.12
CA VAL A 185 2.73 10.85 -14.75
C VAL A 185 1.52 10.11 -14.22
N ASP A 186 1.02 10.53 -13.09
CA ASP A 186 -0.22 9.98 -12.55
C ASP A 186 -1.14 11.07 -12.00
N GLY A 187 -2.42 10.75 -11.89
CA GLY A 187 -3.41 11.64 -11.33
C GLY A 187 -4.54 10.84 -10.69
N GLY A 188 -5.04 11.35 -9.58
CA GLY A 188 -6.09 10.72 -8.83
C GLY A 188 -7.12 11.71 -8.29
N VAL A 189 -8.32 11.21 -8.09
CA VAL A 189 -9.40 11.91 -7.40
C VAL A 189 -10.09 10.97 -6.44
N LYS A 190 -10.41 11.47 -5.25
CA LYS A 190 -11.17 10.77 -4.23
C LYS A 190 -12.36 11.62 -3.82
N PHE A 191 -13.55 11.15 -4.12
CA PHE A 191 -14.81 11.75 -3.68
C PHE A 191 -15.23 11.14 -2.35
N ARG A 192 -15.85 11.96 -1.49
CA ARG A 192 -16.44 11.55 -0.22
C ARG A 192 -17.90 11.97 -0.19
N PHE A 193 -18.75 11.06 0.23
CA PHE A 193 -20.18 11.28 0.30
C PHE A 193 -20.66 10.99 1.74
N PRO A 194 -20.46 11.95 2.67
CA PRO A 194 -20.98 11.80 4.03
C PRO A 194 -22.50 12.00 4.03
N ASN A 195 -23.23 10.97 4.38
CA ASN A 195 -24.69 11.04 4.48
C ASN A 195 -25.16 10.39 5.80
N GLY A 196 -25.15 11.16 6.87
CA GLY A 196 -25.58 10.70 8.18
C GLY A 196 -24.79 9.47 8.67
N LYS A 197 -25.47 8.33 8.80
CA LYS A 197 -24.87 7.06 9.24
C LYS A 197 -24.13 6.33 8.12
N ILE A 198 -24.33 6.73 6.88
CA ILE A 198 -23.67 6.14 5.70
C ILE A 198 -22.54 7.08 5.29
N LYS A 199 -21.34 6.55 5.21
CA LYS A 199 -20.17 7.23 4.63
C LYS A 199 -19.73 6.42 3.43
N SER A 200 -19.52 7.07 2.30
CA SER A 200 -18.98 6.39 1.12
C SER A 200 -17.85 7.20 0.50
N ALA A 201 -16.97 6.51 -0.19
CA ALA A 201 -15.90 7.12 -0.95
C ALA A 201 -15.75 6.42 -2.30
N LEU A 202 -15.45 7.21 -3.33
CA LEU A 202 -15.14 6.77 -4.67
C LEU A 202 -13.76 7.32 -5.03
N SER A 203 -12.88 6.49 -5.55
CA SER A 203 -11.60 6.94 -6.12
C SER A 203 -11.51 6.57 -7.59
N LEU A 204 -10.89 7.46 -8.35
CA LEU A 204 -10.47 7.22 -9.73
C LEU A 204 -8.99 7.57 -9.82
N GLY A 205 -8.24 6.74 -10.52
CA GLY A 205 -6.80 6.95 -10.72
C GLY A 205 -6.40 6.57 -12.13
N ALA A 206 -5.42 7.28 -12.66
CA ALA A 206 -4.78 6.95 -13.92
C ALA A 206 -3.29 7.22 -13.82
N SER A 207 -2.48 6.38 -14.46
CA SER A 207 -1.05 6.59 -14.59
C SER A 207 -0.55 6.22 -15.98
N PHE A 208 0.53 6.87 -16.37
CA PHE A 208 1.25 6.60 -17.60
C PHE A 208 2.75 6.61 -17.27
N MET A 209 3.48 5.63 -17.81
CA MET A 209 4.93 5.52 -17.72
C MET A 209 5.49 5.25 -19.10
N ASN A 210 6.51 6.01 -19.50
CA ASN A 210 7.26 5.71 -20.71
C ASN A 210 8.46 4.83 -20.32
N ASN A 211 8.85 3.96 -21.22
CA ASN A 211 10.00 3.07 -21.11
C ASN A 211 10.10 2.32 -19.75
N LEU A 212 9.83 1.05 -19.76
CA LEU A 212 9.87 0.21 -18.56
C LEU A 212 11.21 -0.50 -18.37
N ASP A 213 12.19 -0.28 -19.28
CA ASP A 213 13.54 -0.82 -19.16
C ASP A 213 14.29 -0.13 -18.03
N GLY A 214 14.39 -0.72 -16.89
CA GLY A 214 15.06 -0.17 -15.72
C GLY A 214 14.11 0.33 -14.63
N PHE A 215 12.81 0.27 -14.88
CA PHE A 215 11.80 0.52 -13.85
C PHE A 215 11.17 -0.80 -13.38
N SER A 216 11.57 -1.25 -12.21
CA SER A 216 10.84 -2.32 -11.51
C SER A 216 9.65 -1.67 -10.79
N PRO A 217 8.42 -1.80 -11.29
CA PRO A 217 7.26 -1.13 -10.68
C PRO A 217 6.85 -1.72 -9.34
N ALA A 218 7.53 -2.67 -8.89
CA ALA A 218 7.60 -3.33 -7.61
C ALA A 218 8.26 -4.69 -7.85
N SER A 219 9.04 -5.14 -6.92
CA SER A 219 9.88 -6.35 -6.96
C SER A 219 9.15 -7.69 -7.17
N TYR A 220 7.87 -7.69 -7.47
CA TYR A 220 7.06 -8.89 -7.62
C TYR A 220 6.80 -9.32 -9.07
N LEU A 221 7.12 -8.50 -10.03
CA LEU A 221 7.08 -8.87 -11.44
C LEU A 221 8.52 -9.06 -11.92
N ASP A 222 8.80 -10.19 -12.55
CA ASP A 222 10.06 -10.37 -13.28
C ASP A 222 10.25 -9.20 -14.25
N GLU A 223 11.50 -8.82 -14.54
CA GLU A 223 11.84 -7.68 -15.40
C GLU A 223 10.96 -7.66 -16.65
N VAL A 224 9.99 -6.76 -16.65
CA VAL A 224 9.11 -6.51 -17.78
C VAL A 224 9.63 -5.29 -18.48
N THR A 225 9.98 -5.47 -19.74
CA THR A 225 10.31 -4.37 -20.61
C THR A 225 9.09 -4.04 -21.48
N ALA A 226 8.75 -2.77 -21.60
CA ALA A 226 7.70 -2.31 -22.50
C ALA A 226 7.99 -0.89 -22.95
N ASP A 227 7.58 -0.52 -24.17
CA ASP A 227 7.76 0.83 -24.68
C ASP A 227 7.08 1.88 -23.77
N TRP A 228 5.90 1.53 -23.26
CA TRP A 228 5.16 2.33 -22.28
C TRP A 228 4.05 1.53 -21.61
N ARG A 229 3.62 1.99 -20.45
CA ARG A 229 2.50 1.45 -19.67
C ARG A 229 1.45 2.51 -19.40
N ALA A 230 0.19 2.16 -19.55
CA ALA A 230 -0.94 2.94 -19.06
C ALA A 230 -1.76 2.13 -18.06
N GLN A 231 -2.22 2.78 -17.00
CA GLN A 231 -3.07 2.15 -15.99
C GLN A 231 -4.28 3.03 -15.70
N GLY A 232 -5.42 2.39 -15.42
CA GLY A 232 -6.61 3.05 -14.94
C GLY A 232 -7.23 2.27 -13.79
N SER A 233 -7.69 2.96 -12.76
CA SER A 233 -8.28 2.31 -11.59
C SER A 233 -9.53 3.02 -11.08
N VAL A 234 -10.38 2.24 -10.44
CA VAL A 234 -11.56 2.70 -9.72
C VAL A 234 -11.67 1.95 -8.40
N GLY A 235 -12.00 2.67 -7.32
CA GLY A 235 -12.26 2.09 -6.01
C GLY A 235 -13.48 2.73 -5.38
N PHE A 236 -14.27 1.93 -4.70
CA PHE A 236 -15.48 2.38 -4.01
C PHE A 236 -15.63 1.66 -2.68
N ASN A 237 -16.00 2.40 -1.63
CA ASN A 237 -16.42 1.80 -0.38
C ASN A 237 -17.63 2.49 0.23
N ILE A 238 -18.38 1.73 1.02
CA ILE A 238 -19.50 2.19 1.84
C ILE A 238 -19.27 1.71 3.27
N GLN A 239 -19.33 2.63 4.21
CA GLN A 239 -19.38 2.35 5.64
C GLN A 239 -20.79 2.63 6.17
N TYR A 240 -21.35 1.65 6.84
CA TYR A 240 -22.61 1.76 7.56
C TYR A 240 -22.48 1.17 8.95
N ASN A 241 -22.55 2.02 9.98
CA ASN A 241 -22.21 1.64 11.37
C ASN A 241 -20.81 0.97 11.41
N SER A 242 -20.78 -0.28 11.90
CA SER A 242 -19.58 -1.10 12.02
C SER A 242 -19.22 -1.88 10.74
N TRP A 243 -20.04 -1.82 9.71
CA TRP A 243 -19.80 -2.52 8.46
C TRP A 243 -19.09 -1.63 7.44
N ILE A 244 -18.12 -2.19 6.75
CA ILE A 244 -17.48 -1.58 5.59
C ILE A 244 -17.56 -2.58 4.43
N PHE A 245 -18.11 -2.14 3.30
CA PHE A 245 -18.13 -2.87 2.04
C PHE A 245 -17.28 -2.10 1.04
N GLY A 246 -16.47 -2.77 0.26
CA GLY A 246 -15.64 -2.11 -0.73
C GLY A 246 -15.35 -2.99 -1.93
N THR A 247 -15.10 -2.32 -3.05
CA THR A 247 -14.65 -2.93 -4.29
C THR A 247 -13.68 -2.00 -4.98
N SER A 248 -12.70 -2.56 -5.66
CA SER A 248 -11.76 -1.80 -6.47
C SER A 248 -11.27 -2.63 -7.65
N ALA A 249 -10.85 -1.94 -8.70
CA ALA A 249 -10.34 -2.57 -9.90
C ALA A 249 -9.23 -1.72 -10.53
N VAL A 250 -8.31 -2.38 -11.20
CA VAL A 250 -7.28 -1.77 -12.05
C VAL A 250 -7.22 -2.49 -13.38
N ALA A 251 -6.99 -1.75 -14.44
CA ALA A 251 -6.61 -2.24 -15.75
C ALA A 251 -5.24 -1.69 -16.11
N ILE A 252 -4.35 -2.55 -16.61
CA ILE A 252 -2.98 -2.24 -17.00
C ILE A 252 -2.81 -2.63 -18.45
N TYR A 253 -2.31 -1.72 -19.26
CA TYR A 253 -1.95 -1.96 -20.65
C TYR A 253 -0.48 -1.64 -20.88
N ASP A 254 0.27 -2.60 -21.42
CA ASP A 254 1.67 -2.47 -21.81
C ASP A 254 1.79 -2.50 -23.34
N LYS A 255 2.56 -1.58 -23.90
CA LYS A 255 2.84 -1.61 -25.34
C LYS A 255 4.13 -2.37 -25.62
N ASN A 256 4.05 -3.33 -26.52
CA ASN A 256 5.19 -4.18 -26.94
C ASN A 256 5.91 -4.84 -25.75
N PRO A 257 5.19 -5.52 -24.84
CA PRO A 257 5.80 -6.15 -23.68
C PRO A 257 6.75 -7.28 -24.12
N VAL A 258 7.93 -7.33 -23.49
CA VAL A 258 8.90 -8.40 -23.65
C VAL A 258 9.07 -9.09 -22.30
N GLY A 259 9.04 -10.41 -22.27
CA GLY A 259 9.12 -11.19 -21.03
C GLY A 259 7.75 -11.69 -20.56
N ALA A 260 7.56 -11.78 -19.25
CA ALA A 260 6.29 -12.20 -18.67
C ALA A 260 5.21 -11.12 -18.84
N PRO A 261 3.96 -11.48 -19.17
CA PRO A 261 2.91 -10.49 -19.35
C PRO A 261 2.58 -9.83 -18.00
N SER A 262 2.73 -8.52 -17.94
CA SER A 262 2.38 -7.70 -16.80
C SER A 262 1.12 -6.83 -17.02
N ASP A 263 0.63 -6.83 -18.27
CA ASP A 263 -0.63 -6.23 -18.65
C ASP A 263 -1.82 -7.08 -18.20
N GLY A 264 -2.93 -6.45 -17.85
CA GLY A 264 -4.11 -7.21 -17.46
C GLY A 264 -5.11 -6.43 -16.60
N ILE A 265 -5.89 -7.18 -15.86
CA ILE A 265 -6.91 -6.64 -14.96
C ILE A 265 -6.81 -7.28 -13.57
N SER A 266 -7.08 -6.50 -12.55
CA SER A 266 -7.29 -6.99 -11.19
C SER A 266 -8.54 -6.36 -10.60
N VAL A 267 -9.37 -7.17 -9.95
CA VAL A 267 -10.62 -6.74 -9.32
C VAL A 267 -10.71 -7.34 -7.93
N GLY A 268 -10.93 -6.49 -6.94
CA GLY A 268 -11.10 -6.91 -5.56
C GLY A 268 -12.44 -6.46 -4.98
N SER A 269 -12.97 -7.23 -4.05
CA SER A 269 -14.15 -6.90 -3.26
C SER A 269 -13.98 -7.44 -1.85
N GLY A 270 -14.56 -6.75 -0.87
CA GLY A 270 -14.47 -7.21 0.51
C GLY A 270 -15.52 -6.58 1.40
N VAL A 271 -15.65 -7.20 2.56
CA VAL A 271 -16.50 -6.74 3.65
C VAL A 271 -15.72 -6.85 4.96
N SER A 272 -15.85 -5.85 5.81
CA SER A 272 -15.36 -5.94 7.18
C SER A 272 -16.42 -5.51 8.18
N TYR A 273 -16.29 -6.01 9.39
CA TYR A 273 -17.16 -5.71 10.51
C TYR A 273 -16.34 -5.47 11.77
N ASP A 274 -16.51 -4.31 12.36
CA ASP A 274 -15.84 -3.91 13.60
C ASP A 274 -16.82 -3.98 14.79
N ILE A 275 -16.43 -4.69 15.85
CA ILE A 275 -17.18 -4.80 17.09
C ILE A 275 -16.26 -4.70 18.30
N LEU A 276 -16.35 -3.61 19.05
CA LEU A 276 -15.48 -3.35 20.20
C LEU A 276 -13.99 -3.46 19.79
N ASN A 277 -13.30 -4.44 20.37
CA ASN A 277 -11.87 -4.70 20.12
C ASN A 277 -11.64 -5.74 19.02
N TYR A 278 -12.69 -6.24 18.38
CA TYR A 278 -12.59 -7.27 17.36
C TYR A 278 -12.95 -6.71 16.00
N SER A 279 -12.25 -7.18 14.98
CA SER A 279 -12.59 -6.91 13.59
C SER A 279 -12.53 -8.21 12.80
N LEU A 280 -13.46 -8.37 11.89
CA LEU A 280 -13.53 -9.47 10.94
C LEU A 280 -13.53 -8.94 9.54
N SER A 281 -12.91 -9.61 8.61
CA SER A 281 -13.05 -9.31 7.19
C SER A 281 -13.09 -10.57 6.35
N LEU A 282 -13.72 -10.44 5.19
CA LEU A 282 -13.66 -11.39 4.10
C LEU A 282 -13.39 -10.59 2.82
N SER A 283 -12.32 -10.92 2.14
CA SER A 283 -11.93 -10.28 0.89
C SER A 283 -11.72 -11.31 -0.22
N TYR A 284 -11.97 -10.85 -1.44
CA TYR A 284 -11.78 -11.60 -2.66
C TYR A 284 -11.02 -10.75 -3.65
N LEU A 285 -10.04 -11.35 -4.33
CA LEU A 285 -9.31 -10.76 -5.43
C LEU A 285 -9.35 -11.70 -6.63
N TYR A 286 -9.60 -11.14 -7.78
CA TYR A 286 -9.40 -11.76 -9.07
C TYR A 286 -8.35 -10.99 -9.85
N SER A 287 -7.38 -11.69 -10.42
CA SER A 287 -6.35 -11.12 -11.27
C SER A 287 -6.20 -11.94 -12.54
N LYS A 288 -6.02 -11.26 -13.65
CA LYS A 288 -5.72 -11.89 -14.94
C LYS A 288 -4.70 -11.06 -15.70
N THR A 289 -3.59 -11.68 -16.11
CA THR A 289 -2.54 -11.08 -16.94
C THR A 289 -2.60 -11.58 -18.39
N GLY A 290 -1.93 -10.92 -19.32
CA GLY A 290 -1.92 -11.25 -20.75
C GLY A 290 -3.27 -10.99 -21.43
N VAL A 291 -4.09 -10.08 -20.92
CA VAL A 291 -5.46 -9.86 -21.43
C VAL A 291 -5.47 -9.20 -22.81
N TRP A 292 -4.53 -8.30 -23.04
CA TRP A 292 -4.50 -7.47 -24.24
C TRP A 292 -3.61 -8.03 -25.34
N HIS A 293 -2.71 -8.95 -25.01
CA HIS A 293 -1.75 -9.56 -25.92
C HIS A 293 -2.02 -11.06 -26.09
N ARG A 294 -2.76 -11.43 -27.14
CA ARG A 294 -3.22 -12.81 -27.37
C ARG A 294 -2.08 -13.82 -27.60
N ASP A 295 -0.93 -13.34 -28.04
CA ASP A 295 0.25 -14.16 -28.31
C ASP A 295 1.09 -14.43 -27.06
N LEU A 296 0.79 -13.77 -25.94
CA LEU A 296 1.45 -14.00 -24.66
C LEU A 296 0.67 -15.00 -23.79
N PRO A 297 1.36 -15.72 -22.91
CA PRO A 297 0.71 -16.57 -21.93
C PRO A 297 -0.28 -15.79 -21.07
N GLN A 298 -1.44 -16.36 -20.79
CA GLN A 298 -2.43 -15.77 -19.91
C GLN A 298 -2.39 -16.49 -18.56
N TYR A 299 -2.31 -15.72 -17.48
CA TYR A 299 -2.36 -16.24 -16.13
C TYR A 299 -3.56 -15.64 -15.41
N TYR A 300 -4.15 -16.39 -14.51
CA TYR A 300 -5.25 -15.92 -13.68
C TYR A 300 -5.12 -16.48 -12.27
N ASP A 301 -5.56 -15.71 -11.31
CA ASP A 301 -5.62 -16.12 -9.92
C ASP A 301 -6.90 -15.62 -9.24
N HIS A 302 -7.37 -16.44 -8.32
CA HIS A 302 -8.48 -16.16 -7.42
C HIS A 302 -7.96 -16.28 -6.01
N THR A 303 -8.07 -15.22 -5.24
CA THR A 303 -7.67 -15.24 -3.82
C THR A 303 -8.85 -14.86 -2.94
N VAL A 304 -9.12 -15.70 -1.95
CA VAL A 304 -10.08 -15.42 -0.88
C VAL A 304 -9.32 -15.35 0.43
N ILE A 305 -9.53 -14.30 1.22
CA ILE A 305 -8.90 -14.13 2.53
C ILE A 305 -9.97 -13.82 3.56
N GLY A 306 -10.05 -14.65 4.59
CA GLY A 306 -10.78 -14.36 5.82
C GLY A 306 -9.80 -13.91 6.90
N SER A 307 -10.05 -12.79 7.54
CA SER A 307 -9.15 -12.25 8.55
C SER A 307 -9.91 -11.91 9.84
N PHE A 308 -9.22 -12.12 10.93
CA PHE A 308 -9.63 -11.75 12.28
C PHE A 308 -8.55 -10.88 12.90
N ARG A 309 -8.93 -9.79 13.55
CA ARG A 309 -8.06 -8.91 14.30
C ARG A 309 -8.62 -8.71 15.70
N TYR A 310 -7.75 -8.80 16.69
CA TYR A 310 -8.04 -8.45 18.07
C TYR A 310 -7.13 -7.31 18.51
N LYS A 311 -7.73 -6.19 18.88
CA LYS A 311 -7.03 -5.03 19.41
C LYS A 311 -6.93 -5.14 20.93
N TYR A 312 -5.75 -5.51 21.41
CA TYR A 312 -5.47 -5.65 22.82
C TYR A 312 -5.36 -4.30 23.54
N SER A 313 -4.72 -3.33 22.88
CA SER A 313 -4.60 -1.94 23.32
C SER A 313 -4.60 -1.00 22.10
N GLU A 314 -4.49 0.31 22.32
CA GLU A 314 -4.36 1.26 21.21
C GLU A 314 -3.13 0.99 20.35
N ASN A 315 -2.11 0.39 20.95
CA ASN A 315 -0.79 0.19 20.36
C ASN A 315 -0.46 -1.27 20.05
N MET A 316 -1.31 -2.21 20.39
CA MET A 316 -1.05 -3.64 20.21
C MET A 316 -2.26 -4.35 19.63
N GLU A 317 -2.05 -5.04 18.53
CA GLU A 317 -3.08 -5.87 17.90
C GLU A 317 -2.52 -7.22 17.45
N LEU A 318 -3.32 -8.27 17.63
CA LEU A 318 -3.09 -9.59 17.07
C LEU A 318 -4.02 -9.76 15.88
N TRP A 319 -3.50 -10.28 14.79
CA TRP A 319 -4.33 -10.67 13.66
C TRP A 319 -4.00 -12.07 13.18
N THR A 320 -5.00 -12.70 12.59
CA THR A 320 -4.90 -14.02 11.96
C THR A 320 -5.68 -13.99 10.66
N SER A 321 -5.11 -14.52 9.61
CA SER A 321 -5.73 -14.62 8.28
C SER A 321 -5.63 -16.05 7.79
N VAL A 322 -6.70 -16.54 7.19
CA VAL A 322 -6.74 -17.81 6.47
C VAL A 322 -7.23 -17.51 5.06
N GLY A 323 -6.62 -18.13 4.09
CA GLY A 323 -7.00 -17.87 2.71
C GLY A 323 -6.66 -19.00 1.76
N LEU A 324 -7.12 -18.83 0.55
CA LEU A 324 -6.91 -19.73 -0.57
C LEU A 324 -6.65 -18.90 -1.83
N THR A 325 -5.52 -19.11 -2.45
CA THR A 325 -5.30 -18.71 -3.85
C THR A 325 -5.82 -19.83 -4.76
N THR A 326 -5.78 -19.63 -6.05
CA THR A 326 -6.16 -20.67 -7.04
C THR A 326 -5.46 -22.02 -6.77
N LYS A 327 -4.27 -22.00 -6.21
CA LYS A 327 -3.45 -23.19 -6.03
C LYS A 327 -3.04 -23.47 -4.59
N THR A 328 -2.97 -22.45 -3.74
CA THR A 328 -2.28 -22.54 -2.45
C THR A 328 -3.18 -22.05 -1.32
N PRO A 329 -3.61 -22.91 -0.40
CA PRO A 329 -4.16 -22.48 0.86
C PRO A 329 -3.05 -21.92 1.74
N PHE A 330 -3.40 -20.99 2.66
CA PHE A 330 -2.44 -20.42 3.59
C PHE A 330 -3.08 -20.03 4.92
N LEU A 331 -2.26 -20.02 5.94
CA LEU A 331 -2.57 -19.47 7.26
C LEU A 331 -1.49 -18.44 7.61
N ALA A 332 -1.87 -17.31 8.16
CA ALA A 332 -0.93 -16.34 8.68
C ALA A 332 -1.41 -15.76 10.00
N THR A 333 -0.48 -15.47 10.89
CA THR A 333 -0.75 -14.79 12.16
C THR A 333 0.41 -13.87 12.51
N ALA A 334 0.12 -12.68 13.01
CA ALA A 334 1.15 -11.79 13.52
C ALA A 334 0.64 -10.89 14.65
N LEU A 335 1.59 -10.43 15.44
CA LEU A 335 1.44 -9.38 16.43
C LEU A 335 1.98 -8.07 15.85
N LYS A 336 1.16 -7.03 15.85
CA LYS A 336 1.54 -5.68 15.46
C LYS A 336 1.61 -4.80 16.70
N VAL A 337 2.67 -3.99 16.77
CA VAL A 337 2.89 -3.00 17.81
C VAL A 337 3.20 -1.66 17.14
N ALA A 338 2.56 -0.58 17.59
CA ALA A 338 2.76 0.77 17.06
C ALA A 338 2.95 1.79 18.18
N PHE A 339 3.84 2.77 17.98
CA PHE A 339 4.18 3.83 18.95
C PHE A 339 4.21 5.19 18.29
#